data_4e266323576cfd28153a861cdc087d2f
#
_entry.id   4e266323576cfd28153a861cdc087d2f
#
_cell.length_a   1.000
_cell.length_b   1.000
_cell.length_c   1.000
_cell.angle_alpha   90.00
_cell.angle_beta   90.00
_cell.angle_gamma   90.00
#
_symmetry.space_group_name_H-M   'P 1'
#
loop_
_entity.id
_entity.type
_entity.pdbx_description
1 polymer ?
#
loop_
_entity_poly.entity_id
_entity_poly.type
_entity_poly.pdbx_seq_one_letter_code
_entity_poly.pdbx_strand_id
1 'polypeptide(L)'
;MKIIACNSSKSLAEKISKHIDVPLADASVRTFNDREIFVEINENIRGEDVFIIQSTSHPANDHLMELLITIDAARRGSAKRITAVIPYFGYARQDRKTGPRTPITAKLVANLITSAGADRVLTMDLHAGQIQGFFDIPLDNIFSVRPIIDDVKERFNGNKDLVVASPDVGGVVRARAFAKRLEAGLAI
;
A
#
# COMPACT_ATOMS: atom_id res chain seq x y z
N MET A 1 -16.06 2.57 -12.17
CA MET A 1 -14.86 2.48 -11.32
C MET A 1 -14.11 3.81 -11.38
N LYS A 2 -13.67 4.32 -10.24
CA LYS A 2 -12.92 5.58 -10.12
C LYS A 2 -11.62 5.37 -9.35
N ILE A 3 -10.57 6.08 -9.72
CA ILE A 3 -9.25 5.99 -9.07
C ILE A 3 -8.89 7.36 -8.53
N ILE A 4 -8.71 7.47 -7.23
CA ILE A 4 -8.25 8.70 -6.56
C ILE A 4 -6.77 8.53 -6.20
N ALA A 5 -5.94 9.45 -6.67
CA ALA A 5 -4.52 9.49 -6.36
C ALA A 5 -4.26 10.46 -5.22
N CYS A 6 -3.77 9.96 -4.10
CA CYS A 6 -3.27 10.81 -3.02
C CYS A 6 -1.78 11.16 -3.20
N ASN A 7 -1.27 12.11 -2.40
CA ASN A 7 -0.01 12.80 -2.66
C ASN A 7 1.23 11.90 -2.70
N SER A 8 1.32 10.89 -1.81
CA SER A 8 2.49 9.99 -1.77
C SER A 8 2.58 9.05 -2.97
N SER A 9 1.50 8.88 -3.71
CA SER A 9 1.39 7.83 -4.73
C SER A 9 0.96 8.33 -6.10
N LYS A 10 1.01 9.64 -6.37
CA LYS A 10 0.58 10.24 -7.66
C LYS A 10 1.22 9.57 -8.86
N SER A 11 2.55 9.48 -8.88
CA SER A 11 3.28 8.87 -10.01
C SER A 11 2.93 7.39 -10.23
N LEU A 12 2.70 6.64 -9.15
CA LEU A 12 2.26 5.23 -9.26
C LEU A 12 0.82 5.16 -9.77
N ALA A 13 -0.07 6.00 -9.25
CA ALA A 13 -1.47 6.04 -9.67
C ALA A 13 -1.61 6.43 -11.15
N GLU A 14 -0.81 7.39 -11.65
CA GLU A 14 -0.76 7.75 -13.06
C GLU A 14 -0.33 6.58 -13.94
N LYS A 15 0.68 5.82 -13.53
CA LYS A 15 1.13 4.61 -14.24
C LYS A 15 0.06 3.52 -14.25
N ILE A 16 -0.61 3.30 -13.11
CA ILE A 16 -1.72 2.34 -13.01
C ILE A 16 -2.85 2.79 -13.92
N SER A 17 -3.29 4.03 -13.81
CA SER A 17 -4.34 4.64 -14.65
C SER A 17 -4.08 4.41 -16.15
N LYS A 18 -2.87 4.70 -16.58
CA LYS A 18 -2.45 4.49 -17.97
C LYS A 18 -2.43 3.00 -18.37
N HIS A 19 -2.01 2.12 -17.44
CA HIS A 19 -1.89 0.69 -17.73
C HIS A 19 -3.24 0.00 -17.90
N ILE A 20 -4.24 0.41 -17.09
CA ILE A 20 -5.58 -0.18 -17.11
C ILE A 20 -6.59 0.63 -17.92
N ASP A 21 -6.15 1.72 -18.57
CA ASP A 21 -6.96 2.64 -19.38
C ASP A 21 -8.19 3.20 -18.62
N VAL A 22 -7.98 3.58 -17.37
CA VAL A 22 -8.99 4.24 -16.51
C VAL A 22 -8.43 5.55 -16.00
N PRO A 23 -9.03 6.71 -16.34
CA PRO A 23 -8.51 8.00 -15.92
C PRO A 23 -8.58 8.17 -14.40
N LEU A 24 -7.64 8.95 -13.86
CA LEU A 24 -7.72 9.38 -12.47
C LEU A 24 -8.93 10.29 -12.26
N ALA A 25 -9.59 10.12 -11.14
CA ALA A 25 -10.67 11.01 -10.71
C ALA A 25 -10.12 12.42 -10.43
N ASP A 26 -10.91 13.44 -10.78
CA ASP A 26 -10.60 14.81 -10.40
C ASP A 26 -10.80 14.97 -8.89
N ALA A 27 -9.69 15.03 -8.18
CA ALA A 27 -9.66 15.22 -6.72
C ALA A 27 -8.48 16.10 -6.34
N SER A 28 -8.70 17.00 -5.40
CA SER A 28 -7.69 17.87 -4.86
C SER A 28 -7.38 17.48 -3.42
N VAL A 29 -6.11 17.23 -3.15
CA VAL A 29 -5.59 16.94 -1.81
C VAL A 29 -4.54 17.98 -1.49
N ARG A 30 -4.82 18.82 -0.52
CA ARG A 30 -3.98 19.96 -0.12
C ARG A 30 -3.81 20.03 1.38
N THR A 31 -2.77 20.72 1.80
CA THR A 31 -2.46 20.95 3.21
C THR A 31 -2.59 22.44 3.49
N PHE A 32 -3.27 22.80 4.57
CA PHE A 32 -3.34 24.16 5.08
C PHE A 32 -2.01 24.58 5.75
N ASN A 33 -1.88 25.86 6.07
CA ASN A 33 -0.65 26.39 6.70
C ASN A 33 -0.37 25.81 8.09
N ASP A 34 -1.40 25.39 8.81
CA ASP A 34 -1.34 24.71 10.11
C ASP A 34 -1.12 23.18 10.00
N ARG A 35 -0.95 22.68 8.76
CA ARG A 35 -0.75 21.29 8.38
C ARG A 35 -1.99 20.41 8.41
N GLU A 36 -3.18 20.95 8.61
CA GLU A 36 -4.41 20.20 8.40
C GLU A 36 -4.55 19.83 6.92
N ILE A 37 -5.08 18.63 6.68
CA ILE A 37 -5.26 18.10 5.31
C ILE A 37 -6.70 18.34 4.89
N PHE A 38 -6.88 18.86 3.69
CA PHE A 38 -8.16 19.06 3.04
C PHE A 38 -8.25 18.22 1.76
N VAL A 39 -9.36 17.51 1.60
CA VAL A 39 -9.66 16.70 0.42
C VAL A 39 -10.97 17.15 -0.19
N GLU A 40 -10.96 17.32 -1.51
CA GLU A 40 -12.14 17.65 -2.30
C GLU A 40 -12.18 16.74 -3.53
N ILE A 41 -13.29 16.05 -3.73
CA ILE A 41 -13.53 15.21 -4.91
C ILE A 41 -14.42 16.01 -5.85
N ASN A 42 -13.88 16.43 -6.99
CA ASN A 42 -14.50 17.41 -7.90
C ASN A 42 -15.43 16.76 -8.93
N GLU A 43 -15.60 15.44 -8.89
CA GLU A 43 -16.50 14.73 -9.80
C GLU A 43 -17.47 13.83 -9.06
N ASN A 44 -18.50 13.40 -9.76
CA ASN A 44 -19.50 12.50 -9.17
C ASN A 44 -18.96 11.07 -9.06
N ILE A 45 -18.92 10.57 -7.82
CA ILE A 45 -18.49 9.21 -7.48
C ILE A 45 -19.63 8.35 -6.88
N ARG A 46 -20.85 8.88 -6.87
CA ARG A 46 -22.02 8.18 -6.30
C ARG A 46 -22.27 6.85 -7.00
N GLY A 47 -22.35 5.79 -6.20
CA GLY A 47 -22.60 4.45 -6.71
C GLY A 47 -21.40 3.79 -7.41
N GLU A 48 -20.25 4.44 -7.44
CA GLU A 48 -19.02 3.92 -8.06
C GLU A 48 -18.20 3.05 -7.11
N ASP A 49 -17.47 2.10 -7.70
CA ASP A 49 -16.35 1.44 -7.02
C ASP A 49 -15.14 2.38 -7.07
N VAL A 50 -14.69 2.84 -5.90
CA VAL A 50 -13.62 3.82 -5.75
C VAL A 50 -12.36 3.16 -5.19
N PHE A 51 -11.24 3.37 -5.87
CA PHE A 51 -9.91 2.93 -5.45
C PHE A 51 -9.09 4.15 -5.06
N ILE A 52 -8.68 4.21 -3.78
CA ILE A 52 -7.86 5.30 -3.24
C ILE A 52 -6.43 4.81 -3.12
N ILE A 53 -5.50 5.38 -3.89
CA ILE A 53 -4.11 4.95 -3.92
C ILE A 53 -3.27 5.88 -3.06
N GLN A 54 -2.78 5.36 -1.92
CA GLN A 54 -1.93 6.10 -0.98
C GLN A 54 -0.98 5.18 -0.23
N SER A 55 0.31 5.34 -0.46
CA SER A 55 1.34 4.74 0.39
C SER A 55 1.41 5.47 1.74
N THR A 56 1.41 4.74 2.84
CA THR A 56 1.58 5.33 4.17
C THR A 56 3.06 5.30 4.63
N SER A 57 3.98 5.49 3.68
CA SER A 57 5.41 5.70 3.90
C SER A 57 5.69 7.09 4.51
N HIS A 58 6.97 7.43 4.69
CA HIS A 58 7.35 8.74 5.25
C HIS A 58 6.85 9.92 4.40
N PRO A 59 6.28 10.97 5.02
CA PRO A 59 5.89 11.13 6.42
C PRO A 59 4.60 10.33 6.76
N ALA A 60 4.75 9.26 7.56
CA ALA A 60 3.72 8.25 7.73
C ALA A 60 2.41 8.79 8.32
N ASN A 61 2.49 9.72 9.28
CA ASN A 61 1.31 10.28 9.95
C ASN A 61 0.48 11.13 8.97
N ASP A 62 1.15 11.97 8.19
CA ASP A 62 0.49 12.85 7.22
C ASP A 62 -0.19 12.02 6.13
N HIS A 63 0.52 11.03 5.58
CA HIS A 63 -0.02 10.15 4.54
C HIS A 63 -1.15 9.24 5.06
N LEU A 64 -1.05 8.77 6.31
CA LEU A 64 -2.15 8.00 6.92
C LEU A 64 -3.38 8.89 7.10
N MET A 65 -3.23 10.10 7.65
CA MET A 65 -4.35 11.01 7.84
C MET A 65 -4.98 11.41 6.51
N GLU A 66 -4.16 11.66 5.49
CA GLU A 66 -4.63 11.95 4.12
C GLU A 66 -5.47 10.79 3.57
N LEU A 67 -5.04 9.55 3.75
CA LEU A 67 -5.80 8.37 3.36
C LEU A 67 -7.15 8.31 4.08
N LEU A 68 -7.17 8.50 5.40
CA LEU A 68 -8.39 8.43 6.21
C LEU A 68 -9.41 9.50 5.79
N ILE A 69 -8.96 10.73 5.59
CA ILE A 69 -9.81 11.85 5.16
C ILE A 69 -10.36 11.59 3.75
N THR A 70 -9.54 11.04 2.85
CA THR A 70 -9.97 10.72 1.48
C THR A 70 -11.02 9.60 1.48
N ILE A 71 -10.87 8.59 2.34
CA ILE A 71 -11.87 7.52 2.53
C ILE A 71 -13.18 8.12 3.03
N ASP A 72 -13.15 8.99 4.05
CA ASP A 72 -14.36 9.64 4.59
C ASP A 72 -15.03 10.52 3.52
N ALA A 73 -14.27 11.27 2.74
CA ALA A 73 -14.80 12.07 1.64
C ALA A 73 -15.52 11.20 0.59
N ALA A 74 -14.91 10.07 0.19
CA ALA A 74 -15.51 9.13 -0.74
C ALA A 74 -16.79 8.48 -0.18
N ARG A 75 -16.80 8.12 1.10
CA ARG A 75 -17.97 7.59 1.80
C ARG A 75 -19.11 8.60 1.83
N ARG A 76 -18.82 9.86 2.17
CA ARG A 76 -19.82 10.96 2.16
C ARG A 76 -20.27 11.29 0.74
N GLY A 77 -19.42 11.10 -0.26
CA GLY A 77 -19.76 11.17 -1.68
C GLY A 77 -20.65 10.01 -2.17
N SER A 78 -21.05 9.09 -1.29
CA SER A 78 -21.88 7.92 -1.58
C SER A 78 -21.24 6.95 -2.58
N ALA A 79 -19.93 6.77 -2.52
CA ALA A 79 -19.27 5.65 -3.22
C ALA A 79 -19.93 4.33 -2.84
N LYS A 80 -20.07 3.41 -3.80
CA LYS A 80 -20.69 2.11 -3.56
C LYS A 80 -19.76 1.18 -2.77
N ARG A 81 -18.48 1.23 -3.08
CA ARG A 81 -17.42 0.47 -2.42
C ARG A 81 -16.12 1.24 -2.47
N ILE A 82 -15.40 1.25 -1.36
CA ILE A 82 -14.13 1.94 -1.21
C ILE A 82 -13.02 0.94 -0.95
N THR A 83 -12.06 0.85 -1.88
CA THR A 83 -10.85 0.05 -1.73
C THR A 83 -9.67 0.96 -1.43
N ALA A 84 -9.07 0.80 -0.25
CA ALA A 84 -7.81 1.46 0.09
C ALA A 84 -6.64 0.67 -0.52
N VAL A 85 -5.96 1.26 -1.51
CA VAL A 85 -4.78 0.69 -2.15
C VAL A 85 -3.55 1.30 -1.49
N ILE A 86 -2.86 0.51 -0.67
CA ILE A 86 -1.77 0.96 0.20
C ILE A 86 -0.47 0.23 -0.20
N PRO A 87 0.30 0.76 -1.17
CA PRO A 87 1.52 0.09 -1.64
C PRO A 87 2.54 -0.19 -0.54
N TYR A 88 2.68 0.73 0.42
CA TYR A 88 3.43 0.51 1.64
C TYR A 88 2.56 0.76 2.85
N PHE A 89 2.34 -0.28 3.67
CA PHE A 89 1.56 -0.21 4.90
C PHE A 89 2.44 0.24 6.06
N GLY A 90 2.34 1.51 6.42
CA GLY A 90 3.07 2.10 7.54
C GLY A 90 2.68 1.46 8.88
N TYR A 91 3.57 1.54 9.86
CA TYR A 91 3.40 0.92 11.18
C TYR A 91 3.33 -0.62 11.20
N ALA A 92 3.46 -1.28 10.06
CA ALA A 92 3.41 -2.74 9.96
C ALA A 92 4.44 -3.46 10.85
N ARG A 93 5.58 -2.83 11.15
CA ARG A 93 6.62 -3.37 12.03
C ARG A 93 6.20 -3.45 13.51
N GLN A 94 5.11 -2.75 13.89
CA GLN A 94 4.54 -2.75 15.24
C GLN A 94 3.32 -3.68 15.29
N ASP A 95 3.52 -4.94 14.90
CA ASP A 95 2.47 -5.97 14.76
C ASP A 95 2.27 -6.80 16.04
N ARG A 96 3.10 -6.58 17.05
CA ARG A 96 3.05 -7.29 18.34
C ARG A 96 3.59 -6.41 19.47
N LYS A 97 3.24 -6.76 20.69
CA LYS A 97 3.88 -6.16 21.88
C LYS A 97 5.32 -6.62 21.98
N THR A 98 6.25 -5.67 22.05
CA THR A 98 7.68 -5.92 22.23
C THR A 98 8.12 -5.79 23.70
N GLY A 99 7.21 -5.33 24.57
CA GLY A 99 7.43 -5.17 26.00
C GLY A 99 6.16 -4.80 26.75
N PRO A 100 6.22 -4.63 28.07
CA PRO A 100 5.07 -4.20 28.87
C PRO A 100 4.59 -2.81 28.42
N ARG A 101 3.26 -2.63 28.36
CA ARG A 101 2.59 -1.36 28.03
C ARG A 101 2.96 -0.77 26.64
N THR A 102 3.42 -1.60 25.71
CA THR A 102 3.65 -1.22 24.31
C THR A 102 2.39 -1.44 23.45
N PRO A 103 2.16 -0.62 22.41
CA PRO A 103 1.02 -0.76 21.52
C PRO A 103 1.19 -1.91 20.52
N ILE A 104 0.09 -2.24 19.82
CA ILE A 104 0.09 -2.97 18.55
C ILE A 104 -0.42 -1.99 17.49
N THR A 105 0.45 -1.11 17.02
CA THR A 105 0.06 0.03 16.18
C THR A 105 -0.46 -0.42 14.81
N ALA A 106 0.02 -1.54 14.29
CA ALA A 106 -0.53 -2.11 13.05
C ALA A 106 -2.04 -2.43 13.16
N LYS A 107 -2.50 -2.93 14.32
CA LYS A 107 -3.93 -3.16 14.58
C LYS A 107 -4.70 -1.85 14.72
N LEU A 108 -4.12 -0.86 15.40
CA LEU A 108 -4.74 0.47 15.51
C LEU A 108 -4.96 1.08 14.12
N VAL A 109 -3.95 1.06 13.25
CA VAL A 109 -4.05 1.58 11.88
C VAL A 109 -5.11 0.82 11.07
N ALA A 110 -5.16 -0.52 11.19
CA ALA A 110 -6.19 -1.32 10.54
C ALA A 110 -7.60 -0.89 10.97
N ASN A 111 -7.81 -0.68 12.28
CA ASN A 111 -9.08 -0.22 12.81
C ASN A 111 -9.45 1.19 12.31
N LEU A 112 -8.49 2.11 12.24
CA LEU A 112 -8.72 3.47 11.73
C LEU A 112 -9.16 3.46 10.27
N ILE A 113 -8.51 2.67 9.41
CA ILE A 113 -8.86 2.53 7.99
C ILE A 113 -10.27 1.97 7.83
N THR A 114 -10.60 0.92 8.59
CA THR A 114 -11.94 0.32 8.58
C THR A 114 -13.00 1.32 9.08
N SER A 115 -12.72 2.02 10.18
CA SER A 115 -13.65 3.01 10.77
C SER A 115 -13.86 4.22 9.88
N ALA A 116 -12.86 4.65 9.10
CA ALA A 116 -12.99 5.70 8.11
C ALA A 116 -13.99 5.33 7.00
N GLY A 117 -14.16 4.04 6.72
CA GLY A 117 -15.17 3.54 5.79
C GLY A 117 -14.60 2.78 4.59
N ALA A 118 -13.39 2.26 4.67
CA ALA A 118 -12.90 1.33 3.68
C ALA A 118 -13.66 0.00 3.76
N ASP A 119 -14.05 -0.53 2.60
CA ASP A 119 -14.71 -1.83 2.47
C ASP A 119 -13.70 -2.95 2.15
N ARG A 120 -12.52 -2.58 1.66
CA ARG A 120 -11.47 -3.50 1.26
C ARG A 120 -10.10 -2.81 1.32
N VAL A 121 -9.06 -3.58 1.58
CA VAL A 121 -7.67 -3.12 1.50
C VAL A 121 -6.91 -3.95 0.48
N LEU A 122 -6.11 -3.29 -0.35
CA LEU A 122 -5.10 -3.91 -1.20
C LEU A 122 -3.74 -3.35 -0.79
N THR A 123 -2.81 -4.21 -0.43
CA THR A 123 -1.46 -3.82 -0.01
C THR A 123 -0.41 -4.73 -0.64
N MET A 124 0.86 -4.35 -0.50
CA MET A 124 1.97 -5.10 -1.08
C MET A 124 3.00 -5.45 0.00
N ASP A 125 3.48 -6.70 -0.02
CA ASP A 125 4.60 -7.17 0.83
C ASP A 125 4.47 -6.77 2.29
N LEU A 126 3.36 -7.10 2.94
CA LEU A 126 3.18 -6.87 4.37
C LEU A 126 4.40 -7.36 5.17
N HIS A 127 4.80 -6.58 6.16
CA HIS A 127 5.92 -6.93 7.05
C HIS A 127 5.77 -8.33 7.65
N ALA A 128 4.54 -8.71 8.01
CA ALA A 128 4.21 -10.02 8.54
C ALA A 128 2.82 -10.44 8.06
N GLY A 129 2.66 -11.69 7.65
CA GLY A 129 1.42 -12.21 7.05
C GLY A 129 0.21 -12.15 7.99
N GLN A 130 0.43 -12.27 9.31
CA GLN A 130 -0.63 -12.21 10.32
C GLN A 130 -1.33 -10.84 10.40
N ILE A 131 -0.73 -9.77 9.87
CA ILE A 131 -1.36 -8.44 9.83
C ILE A 131 -2.68 -8.47 9.03
N GLN A 132 -2.81 -9.39 8.08
CA GLN A 132 -4.08 -9.61 7.36
C GLN A 132 -5.23 -9.88 8.32
N GLY A 133 -4.99 -10.61 9.41
CA GLY A 133 -5.97 -10.90 10.45
C GLY A 133 -6.30 -9.71 11.38
N PHE A 134 -5.66 -8.56 11.20
CA PHE A 134 -6.00 -7.33 11.96
C PHE A 134 -7.17 -6.57 11.34
N PHE A 135 -7.50 -6.88 10.10
CA PHE A 135 -8.64 -6.28 9.41
C PHE A 135 -9.88 -7.18 9.52
N ASP A 136 -11.01 -6.57 9.83
CA ASP A 136 -12.32 -7.22 9.80
C ASP A 136 -13.00 -7.08 8.42
N ILE A 137 -12.32 -6.45 7.47
CA ILE A 137 -12.69 -6.31 6.06
C ILE A 137 -11.71 -7.11 5.19
N PRO A 138 -12.09 -7.49 3.96
CA PRO A 138 -11.19 -8.21 3.06
C PRO A 138 -9.89 -7.44 2.81
N LEU A 139 -8.76 -8.16 2.87
CA LEU A 139 -7.45 -7.62 2.54
C LEU A 139 -6.75 -8.53 1.53
N ASP A 140 -6.26 -7.93 0.45
CA ASP A 140 -5.38 -8.57 -0.52
C ASP A 140 -3.94 -8.12 -0.29
N ASN A 141 -3.07 -9.05 0.08
CA ASN A 141 -1.64 -8.81 0.15
C ASN A 141 -0.98 -9.35 -1.12
N ILE A 142 -0.66 -8.48 -2.06
CA ILE A 142 0.08 -8.86 -3.27
C ILE A 142 1.58 -8.86 -3.02
N PHE A 143 2.33 -9.56 -3.88
CA PHE A 143 3.78 -9.72 -3.72
C PHE A 143 4.52 -9.12 -4.91
N SER A 144 5.54 -8.30 -4.62
CA SER A 144 6.39 -7.66 -5.63
C SER A 144 7.40 -8.61 -6.29
N VAL A 145 7.49 -9.83 -5.79
CA VAL A 145 8.51 -10.79 -6.22
C VAL A 145 8.51 -11.06 -7.73
N ARG A 146 7.34 -11.14 -8.36
CA ARG A 146 7.24 -11.46 -9.79
C ARG A 146 7.76 -10.31 -10.67
N PRO A 147 7.23 -9.08 -10.58
CA PRO A 147 7.74 -7.97 -11.38
C PRO A 147 9.23 -7.67 -11.13
N ILE A 148 9.72 -7.85 -9.90
CA ILE A 148 11.16 -7.68 -9.60
C ILE A 148 12.00 -8.76 -10.30
N ILE A 149 11.55 -10.02 -10.32
CA ILE A 149 12.25 -11.09 -11.04
C ILE A 149 12.30 -10.81 -12.53
N ASP A 150 11.19 -10.36 -13.11
CA ASP A 150 11.11 -10.06 -14.53
C ASP A 150 12.08 -8.90 -14.89
N ASP A 151 12.14 -7.83 -14.09
CA ASP A 151 13.09 -6.73 -14.24
C ASP A 151 14.56 -7.19 -14.08
N VAL A 152 14.85 -8.03 -13.08
CA VAL A 152 16.19 -8.57 -12.87
C VAL A 152 16.63 -9.46 -14.04
N LYS A 153 15.73 -10.30 -14.54
CA LYS A 153 16.03 -11.14 -15.72
C LYS A 153 16.31 -10.29 -16.96
N GLU A 154 15.54 -9.21 -17.17
CA GLU A 154 15.77 -8.30 -18.29
C GLU A 154 17.13 -7.62 -18.19
N ARG A 155 17.50 -7.10 -17.01
CA ARG A 155 18.75 -6.35 -16.79
C ARG A 155 20.01 -7.23 -16.79
N PHE A 156 19.90 -8.45 -16.29
CA PHE A 156 21.03 -9.36 -16.06
C PHE A 156 20.94 -10.64 -16.89
N ASN A 157 20.27 -10.58 -18.03
CA ASN A 157 20.03 -11.74 -18.90
C ASN A 157 21.34 -12.49 -19.20
N GLY A 158 21.35 -13.78 -18.85
CA GLY A 158 22.49 -14.67 -19.08
C GLY A 158 23.67 -14.55 -18.10
N ASN A 159 23.59 -13.70 -17.09
CA ASN A 159 24.63 -13.63 -16.06
C ASN A 159 24.52 -14.81 -15.09
N LYS A 160 25.45 -15.77 -15.19
CA LYS A 160 25.52 -16.97 -14.34
C LYS A 160 26.12 -16.72 -12.95
N ASP A 161 26.73 -15.56 -12.73
CA ASP A 161 27.37 -15.18 -11.48
C ASP A 161 26.44 -14.35 -10.57
N LEU A 162 25.14 -14.30 -10.89
CA LEU A 162 24.16 -13.57 -10.11
C LEU A 162 24.00 -14.19 -8.71
N VAL A 163 24.09 -13.37 -7.68
CA VAL A 163 23.89 -13.76 -6.29
C VAL A 163 22.83 -12.86 -5.65
N VAL A 164 21.86 -13.47 -5.02
CA VAL A 164 20.86 -12.78 -4.19
C VAL A 164 21.36 -12.75 -2.75
N ALA A 165 21.49 -11.56 -2.17
CA ALA A 165 21.94 -11.40 -0.80
C ALA A 165 20.78 -10.95 0.13
N SER A 166 20.68 -11.55 1.30
CA SER A 166 19.83 -11.06 2.38
C SER A 166 20.66 -10.25 3.37
N PRO A 167 20.28 -9.02 3.73
CA PRO A 167 21.03 -8.20 4.68
C PRO A 167 20.90 -8.68 6.13
N ASP A 168 19.90 -9.52 6.42
CA ASP A 168 19.64 -10.05 7.76
C ASP A 168 18.91 -11.39 7.71
N VAL A 169 18.79 -12.03 8.88
CA VAL A 169 18.12 -13.33 9.02
C VAL A 169 16.61 -13.25 8.67
N GLY A 170 15.98 -12.12 8.96
CA GLY A 170 14.55 -11.91 8.69
C GLY A 170 14.22 -11.90 7.19
N GLY A 171 15.17 -11.48 6.35
CA GLY A 171 15.01 -11.44 4.90
C GLY A 171 15.31 -12.74 4.18
N VAL A 172 15.91 -13.74 4.82
CA VAL A 172 16.43 -14.98 4.19
C VAL A 172 15.36 -15.75 3.42
N VAL A 173 14.16 -15.89 3.96
CA VAL A 173 13.06 -16.62 3.30
C VAL A 173 12.71 -15.94 1.96
N ARG A 174 12.64 -14.61 1.96
CA ARG A 174 12.37 -13.81 0.76
C ARG A 174 13.53 -13.90 -0.23
N ALA A 175 14.76 -13.69 0.22
CA ALA A 175 15.94 -13.81 -0.63
C ALA A 175 16.06 -15.18 -1.29
N ARG A 176 15.79 -16.26 -0.54
CA ARG A 176 15.76 -17.63 -1.07
C ARG A 176 14.69 -17.80 -2.15
N ALA A 177 13.52 -17.21 -2.00
CA ALA A 177 12.46 -17.26 -3.00
C ALA A 177 12.87 -16.56 -4.31
N PHE A 178 13.61 -15.45 -4.22
CA PHE A 178 14.21 -14.78 -5.38
C PHE A 178 15.32 -15.63 -6.02
N ALA A 179 16.31 -16.06 -5.23
CA ALA A 179 17.42 -16.86 -5.71
C ALA A 179 16.94 -18.11 -6.49
N LYS A 180 15.95 -18.83 -5.92
CA LYS A 180 15.38 -20.01 -6.61
C LYS A 180 14.75 -19.68 -7.96
N ARG A 181 14.04 -18.54 -8.10
CA ARG A 181 13.37 -18.17 -9.36
C ARG A 181 14.33 -17.56 -10.39
N LEU A 182 15.43 -17.02 -9.93
CA LEU A 182 16.50 -16.47 -10.77
C LEU A 182 17.59 -17.50 -11.10
N GLU A 183 17.51 -18.71 -10.52
CA GLU A 183 18.56 -19.73 -10.59
C GLU A 183 19.94 -19.20 -10.17
N ALA A 184 19.92 -18.32 -9.16
CA ALA A 184 21.07 -17.57 -8.67
C ALA A 184 21.58 -18.11 -7.33
N GLY A 185 22.83 -17.78 -7.00
CA GLY A 185 23.39 -18.03 -5.67
C GLY A 185 22.66 -17.27 -4.57
N LEU A 186 22.77 -17.74 -3.31
CA LEU A 186 22.21 -17.08 -2.13
C LEU A 186 23.35 -16.78 -1.14
N ALA A 187 23.44 -15.52 -0.71
CA ALA A 187 24.30 -15.08 0.39
C ALA A 187 23.45 -14.50 1.55
N ILE A 188 23.99 -14.58 2.77
CA ILE A 188 23.35 -14.08 4.00
C ILE A 188 24.39 -13.25 4.77
#